data_95ec14406b16446adc453732749a46ea
#
_entry.id   95ec14406b16446adc453732749a46ea
#
_cell.length_a   1.000
_cell.length_b   1.000
_cell.length_c   1.000
_cell.angle_alpha   90.00
_cell.angle_beta   90.00
_cell.angle_gamma   90.00
#
_symmetry.space_group_name_H-M   'P 1'
#
loop_
_entity.id
_entity.type
_entity.pdbx_description
1 polymer ?
#
loop_
_entity_poly.entity_id
_entity_poly.type
_entity_poly.pdbx_seq_one_letter_code
_entity_poly.pdbx_strand_id
1 'polypeptide(L)'
;VAAKTPVGVKAKAVMDAGELVSDAIVNAIVAERIDQADCANGFILDGYPRTLAQADALGEMLTERGQRIDAVIELTVNDDELVARIAKRAEETRAAGKPVRKDDDPAVVPERLREYYKKTAPLVGYYYAKKMLTQLDGMASMDDVTATIGTVLSKIK
;
A
#
# COMPACT_ATOMS: atom_id res chain seq x y z
N VAL A 1 -6.54 9.91 -9.33
CA VAL A 1 -5.92 10.49 -10.54
C VAL A 1 -6.77 10.16 -11.78
N ALA A 2 -7.09 8.89 -12.04
CA ALA A 2 -7.90 8.50 -13.19
C ALA A 2 -9.30 9.13 -13.23
N ALA A 3 -9.94 9.28 -12.06
CA ALA A 3 -11.28 9.87 -11.93
C ALA A 3 -11.33 11.39 -12.11
N LYS A 4 -10.18 12.07 -12.34
CA LYS A 4 -10.07 13.52 -12.54
C LYS A 4 -10.73 14.37 -11.43
N THR A 5 -10.76 13.88 -10.20
CA THR A 5 -11.18 14.69 -9.05
C THR A 5 -10.23 15.89 -8.85
N PRO A 6 -10.64 16.99 -8.20
CA PRO A 6 -9.77 18.14 -7.96
C PRO A 6 -8.45 17.77 -7.31
N VAL A 7 -8.47 16.88 -6.31
CA VAL A 7 -7.25 16.38 -5.65
C VAL A 7 -6.44 15.48 -6.58
N GLY A 8 -7.10 14.63 -7.37
CA GLY A 8 -6.45 13.77 -8.36
C GLY A 8 -5.73 14.56 -9.45
N VAL A 9 -6.31 15.70 -9.90
CA VAL A 9 -5.67 16.62 -10.84
C VAL A 9 -4.44 17.26 -10.22
N LYS A 10 -4.53 17.72 -8.96
CA LYS A 10 -3.41 18.30 -8.22
C LYS A 10 -2.27 17.30 -8.04
N ALA A 11 -2.59 16.07 -7.64
CA ALA A 11 -1.60 15.00 -7.52
C ALA A 11 -0.90 14.71 -8.86
N LYS A 12 -1.67 14.65 -9.95
CA LYS A 12 -1.11 14.45 -11.28
C LYS A 12 -0.15 15.57 -11.67
N ALA A 13 -0.48 16.83 -11.42
CA ALA A 13 0.39 17.97 -11.73
C ALA A 13 1.72 17.88 -11.00
N VAL A 14 1.72 17.50 -9.70
CA VAL A 14 2.93 17.27 -8.91
C VAL A 14 3.78 16.13 -9.48
N MET A 15 3.13 15.01 -9.85
CA MET A 15 3.81 13.86 -10.46
C MET A 15 4.39 14.19 -11.84
N ASP A 16 3.66 14.94 -12.66
CA ASP A 16 4.10 15.36 -13.99
C ASP A 16 5.31 16.31 -13.91
N ALA A 17 5.41 17.11 -12.82
CA ALA A 17 6.55 17.95 -12.52
C ALA A 17 7.78 17.16 -11.98
N GLY A 18 7.62 15.84 -11.77
CA GLY A 18 8.67 15.00 -11.20
C GLY A 18 8.86 15.16 -9.69
N GLU A 19 7.93 15.83 -9.03
CA GLU A 19 7.96 16.07 -7.59
C GLU A 19 7.30 14.92 -6.81
N LEU A 20 7.67 14.77 -5.53
CA LEU A 20 7.04 13.80 -4.63
C LEU A 20 5.67 14.32 -4.17
N VAL A 21 4.65 13.49 -4.28
CA VAL A 21 3.31 13.80 -3.75
C VAL A 21 3.38 13.84 -2.24
N SER A 22 2.97 14.95 -1.63
CA SER A 22 2.97 15.11 -0.18
C SER A 22 1.93 14.21 0.51
N ASP A 23 2.18 13.86 1.80
CA ASP A 23 1.24 13.07 2.60
C ASP A 23 -0.16 13.72 2.65
N ALA A 24 -0.24 15.05 2.70
CA ALA A 24 -1.51 15.77 2.69
C ALA A 24 -2.33 15.49 1.41
N ILE A 25 -1.69 15.46 0.25
CA ILE A 25 -2.36 15.15 -1.02
C ILE A 25 -2.78 13.68 -1.06
N VAL A 26 -1.91 12.76 -0.59
CA VAL A 26 -2.24 11.34 -0.54
C VAL A 26 -3.43 11.09 0.39
N ASN A 27 -3.41 11.67 1.59
CA ASN A 27 -4.50 11.56 2.56
C ASN A 27 -5.82 12.10 2.00
N ALA A 28 -5.80 13.24 1.29
CA ALA A 28 -6.99 13.79 0.65
C ALA A 28 -7.56 12.87 -0.45
N ILE A 29 -6.70 12.21 -1.24
CA ILE A 29 -7.14 11.22 -2.24
C ILE A 29 -7.80 10.02 -1.56
N VAL A 30 -7.24 9.54 -0.46
CA VAL A 30 -7.82 8.42 0.31
C VAL A 30 -9.16 8.82 0.90
N ALA A 31 -9.26 10.02 1.49
CA ALA A 31 -10.52 10.55 2.02
C ALA A 31 -11.62 10.60 0.94
N GLU A 32 -11.34 11.19 -0.22
CA GLU A 32 -12.28 11.22 -1.33
C GLU A 32 -12.68 9.80 -1.81
N ARG A 33 -11.76 8.83 -1.74
CA ARG A 33 -12.00 7.48 -2.22
C ARG A 33 -12.88 6.67 -1.28
N ILE A 34 -12.63 6.74 0.01
CA ILE A 34 -13.40 5.97 1.01
C ILE A 34 -14.83 6.51 1.18
N ASP A 35 -15.10 7.76 0.78
CA ASP A 35 -16.43 8.36 0.80
C ASP A 35 -17.30 7.93 -0.40
N GLN A 36 -16.78 7.14 -1.34
CA GLN A 36 -17.55 6.66 -2.49
C GLN A 36 -18.51 5.53 -2.10
N ALA A 37 -19.64 5.44 -2.79
CA ALA A 37 -20.72 4.49 -2.48
C ALA A 37 -20.28 3.01 -2.47
N ASP A 38 -19.30 2.64 -3.30
CA ASP A 38 -18.76 1.28 -3.33
C ASP A 38 -17.89 0.92 -2.13
N CYS A 39 -17.49 1.90 -1.32
CA CYS A 39 -16.79 1.71 -0.05
C CYS A 39 -17.72 1.61 1.17
N ALA A 40 -19.02 1.75 1.00
CA ALA A 40 -19.99 1.77 2.11
C ALA A 40 -19.99 0.48 2.94
N ASN A 41 -19.67 -0.66 2.33
CA ASN A 41 -19.61 -1.96 3.01
C ASN A 41 -18.20 -2.36 3.46
N GLY A 42 -17.24 -1.45 3.35
CA GLY A 42 -15.84 -1.67 3.67
C GLY A 42 -14.92 -1.51 2.46
N PHE A 43 -13.62 -1.49 2.71
CA PHE A 43 -12.58 -1.32 1.70
C PHE A 43 -11.27 -1.94 2.16
N ILE A 44 -10.38 -2.15 1.21
CA ILE A 44 -8.98 -2.56 1.46
C ILE A 44 -8.07 -1.44 0.95
N LEU A 45 -7.13 -1.04 1.78
CA LEU A 45 -6.06 -0.11 1.42
C LEU A 45 -4.80 -0.92 1.14
N ASP A 46 -4.34 -0.90 -0.11
CA ASP A 46 -3.11 -1.53 -0.55
C ASP A 46 -2.03 -0.48 -0.81
N GLY A 47 -0.89 -0.62 -0.13
CA GLY A 47 0.22 0.32 -0.22
C GLY A 47 -0.03 1.69 0.42
N TYR A 48 -0.98 1.79 1.34
CA TYR A 48 -1.25 2.95 2.18
C TYR A 48 -1.79 2.46 3.55
N PRO A 49 -1.37 3.07 4.68
CA PRO A 49 -0.36 4.13 4.82
C PRO A 49 1.08 3.63 4.57
N ARG A 50 2.00 4.55 4.28
CA ARG A 50 3.43 4.28 4.12
C ARG A 50 4.30 5.04 5.11
N THR A 51 3.72 5.92 5.91
CA THR A 51 4.41 6.69 6.96
C THR A 51 3.57 6.69 8.22
N LEU A 52 4.20 6.91 9.39
CA LEU A 52 3.47 7.07 10.66
C LEU A 52 2.48 8.23 10.60
N ALA A 53 2.87 9.35 9.97
CA ALA A 53 1.98 10.51 9.81
C ALA A 53 0.73 10.16 8.98
N GLN A 54 0.88 9.34 7.94
CA GLN A 54 -0.29 8.84 7.18
C GLN A 54 -1.15 7.89 8.02
N ALA A 55 -0.55 7.07 8.88
CA ALA A 55 -1.29 6.14 9.74
C ALA A 55 -2.12 6.88 10.81
N ASP A 56 -1.56 7.94 11.40
CA ASP A 56 -2.28 8.79 12.33
C ASP A 56 -3.43 9.52 11.64
N ALA A 57 -3.17 10.16 10.50
CA ALA A 57 -4.19 10.84 9.70
C ALA A 57 -5.30 9.88 9.24
N LEU A 58 -4.98 8.63 8.87
CA LEU A 58 -5.98 7.62 8.55
C LEU A 58 -6.86 7.28 9.78
N GLY A 59 -6.26 7.14 10.94
CA GLY A 59 -7.00 6.87 12.19
C GLY A 59 -8.00 7.97 12.52
N GLU A 60 -7.57 9.23 12.41
CA GLU A 60 -8.44 10.41 12.59
C GLU A 60 -9.56 10.44 11.56
N MET A 61 -9.22 10.30 10.28
CA MET A 61 -10.14 10.30 9.15
C MET A 61 -11.25 9.25 9.30
N LEU A 62 -10.91 8.04 9.73
CA LEU A 62 -11.88 6.97 9.94
C LEU A 62 -12.75 7.24 11.17
N THR A 63 -12.15 7.74 12.26
CA THR A 63 -12.89 8.10 13.48
C THR A 63 -13.96 9.15 13.21
N GLU A 64 -13.64 10.19 12.43
CA GLU A 64 -14.60 11.21 12.01
C GLU A 64 -15.80 10.65 11.24
N ARG A 65 -15.61 9.50 10.56
CA ARG A 65 -16.65 8.80 9.79
C ARG A 65 -17.37 7.69 10.59
N GLY A 66 -17.04 7.52 11.86
CA GLY A 66 -17.54 6.41 12.68
C GLY A 66 -17.05 5.05 12.19
N GLN A 67 -15.94 5.02 11.46
CA GLN A 67 -15.28 3.84 10.92
C GLN A 67 -13.98 3.51 11.70
N ARG A 68 -13.45 2.33 11.47
CA ARG A 68 -12.19 1.89 12.07
C ARG A 68 -11.42 0.97 11.14
N ILE A 69 -10.16 0.73 11.46
CA ILE A 69 -9.38 -0.34 10.85
C ILE A 69 -9.71 -1.63 11.59
N ASP A 70 -10.21 -2.63 10.90
CA ASP A 70 -10.56 -3.93 11.49
C ASP A 70 -9.37 -4.91 11.48
N ALA A 71 -8.51 -4.85 10.48
CA ALA A 71 -7.30 -5.67 10.39
C ALA A 71 -6.19 -4.95 9.64
N VAL A 72 -4.96 -5.23 10.04
CA VAL A 72 -3.74 -4.87 9.31
C VAL A 72 -3.00 -6.15 9.02
N ILE A 73 -2.74 -6.40 7.75
CA ILE A 73 -2.04 -7.60 7.28
C ILE A 73 -0.68 -7.18 6.72
N GLU A 74 0.38 -7.73 7.27
CA GLU A 74 1.73 -7.62 6.74
C GLU A 74 2.09 -8.93 6.03
N LEU A 75 2.51 -8.83 4.78
CA LEU A 75 3.14 -9.93 4.08
C LEU A 75 4.65 -9.84 4.29
N THR A 76 5.20 -10.73 5.10
CA THR A 76 6.65 -10.77 5.35
C THR A 76 7.35 -11.36 4.14
N VAL A 77 8.42 -10.72 3.69
CA VAL A 77 9.20 -11.14 2.53
C VAL A 77 10.70 -11.09 2.84
N ASN A 78 11.46 -11.92 2.16
CA ASN A 78 12.92 -11.85 2.16
C ASN A 78 13.36 -10.84 1.08
N ASP A 79 14.27 -9.94 1.42
CA ASP A 79 14.73 -8.88 0.50
C ASP A 79 15.38 -9.42 -0.77
N ASP A 80 16.22 -10.48 -0.64
CA ASP A 80 16.89 -11.06 -1.81
C ASP A 80 15.89 -11.67 -2.79
N GLU A 81 14.88 -12.37 -2.26
CA GLU A 81 13.82 -12.93 -3.08
C GLU A 81 12.88 -11.85 -3.64
N LEU A 82 12.67 -10.76 -2.90
CA LEU A 82 11.92 -9.61 -3.42
C LEU A 82 12.60 -9.00 -4.65
N VAL A 83 13.93 -8.82 -4.59
CA VAL A 83 14.72 -8.34 -5.73
C VAL A 83 14.60 -9.29 -6.93
N ALA A 84 14.70 -10.60 -6.69
CA ALA A 84 14.54 -11.60 -7.74
C ALA A 84 13.12 -11.58 -8.37
N ARG A 85 12.07 -11.43 -7.54
CA ARG A 85 10.68 -11.30 -8.01
C ARG A 85 10.45 -10.04 -8.84
N ILE A 86 11.04 -8.91 -8.45
CA ILE A 86 10.96 -7.66 -9.21
C ILE A 86 11.62 -7.84 -10.58
N ALA A 87 12.81 -8.42 -10.63
CA ALA A 87 13.53 -8.68 -11.87
C ALA A 87 12.72 -9.59 -12.79
N LYS A 88 12.20 -10.72 -12.26
CA LYS A 88 11.36 -11.66 -13.01
C LYS A 88 10.11 -10.99 -13.58
N ARG A 89 9.40 -10.18 -12.77
CA ARG A 89 8.22 -9.44 -13.22
C ARG A 89 8.55 -8.46 -14.36
N ALA A 90 9.69 -7.79 -14.27
CA ALA A 90 10.17 -6.90 -15.34
C ALA A 90 10.42 -7.66 -16.65
N GLU A 91 11.04 -8.84 -16.58
CA GLU A 91 11.27 -9.72 -17.73
C GLU A 91 9.96 -10.22 -18.35
N GLU A 92 9.04 -10.73 -17.53
CA GLU A 92 7.72 -11.20 -17.98
C GLU A 92 6.91 -10.08 -18.65
N THR A 93 6.96 -8.87 -18.06
CA THR A 93 6.29 -7.68 -18.62
C THR A 93 6.88 -7.32 -19.99
N ARG A 94 8.20 -7.37 -20.11
CA ARG A 94 8.91 -7.11 -21.37
C ARG A 94 8.61 -8.18 -22.42
N ALA A 95 8.61 -9.45 -22.02
CA ALA A 95 8.27 -10.57 -22.92
C ALA A 95 6.82 -10.49 -23.41
N ALA A 96 5.90 -9.94 -22.60
CA ALA A 96 4.51 -9.69 -22.97
C ALA A 96 4.32 -8.43 -23.85
N GLY A 97 5.39 -7.75 -24.27
CA GLY A 97 5.33 -6.53 -25.08
C GLY A 97 4.75 -5.32 -24.36
N LYS A 98 4.68 -5.35 -23.03
CA LYS A 98 4.13 -4.27 -22.21
C LYS A 98 5.26 -3.36 -21.70
N PRO A 99 4.99 -2.07 -21.44
CA PRO A 99 5.96 -1.18 -20.83
C PRO A 99 6.31 -1.64 -19.41
N VAL A 100 7.60 -1.84 -19.14
CA VAL A 100 8.10 -2.15 -17.81
C VAL A 100 7.92 -0.92 -16.92
N ARG A 101 7.51 -1.12 -15.68
CA ARG A 101 7.36 -0.06 -14.69
C ARG A 101 8.74 0.54 -14.37
N LYS A 102 8.80 1.86 -14.23
CA LYS A 102 10.05 2.55 -13.86
C LYS A 102 10.61 2.08 -12.51
N ASP A 103 9.75 1.66 -11.61
CA ASP A 103 10.09 1.19 -10.27
C ASP A 103 10.48 -0.30 -10.24
N ASP A 104 10.44 -1.01 -11.36
CA ASP A 104 10.98 -2.36 -11.52
C ASP A 104 12.40 -2.37 -12.13
N ASP A 105 13.02 -1.21 -12.29
CA ASP A 105 14.42 -1.10 -12.68
C ASP A 105 15.31 -1.57 -11.51
N PRO A 106 16.19 -2.56 -11.71
CA PRO A 106 17.12 -3.03 -10.68
C PRO A 106 17.97 -1.91 -10.05
N ALA A 107 18.25 -0.85 -10.80
CA ALA A 107 19.02 0.29 -10.31
C ALA A 107 18.32 1.10 -9.22
N VAL A 108 16.98 1.10 -9.20
CA VAL A 108 16.18 1.86 -8.21
C VAL A 108 15.73 1.01 -7.01
N VAL A 109 15.85 -0.31 -7.09
CA VAL A 109 15.41 -1.22 -6.01
C VAL A 109 16.11 -0.96 -4.68
N PRO A 110 17.45 -0.74 -4.61
CA PRO A 110 18.11 -0.47 -3.33
C PRO A 110 17.62 0.81 -2.66
N GLU A 111 17.33 1.85 -3.43
CA GLU A 111 16.78 3.11 -2.89
C GLU A 111 15.36 2.91 -2.36
N ARG A 112 14.53 2.13 -3.07
CA ARG A 112 13.18 1.78 -2.61
C ARG A 112 13.20 1.00 -1.30
N LEU A 113 14.08 0.03 -1.14
CA LEU A 113 14.26 -0.73 0.11
C LEU A 113 14.69 0.21 1.24
N ARG A 114 15.62 1.13 0.99
CA ARG A 114 16.07 2.11 1.97
C ARG A 114 14.92 3.01 2.44
N GLU A 115 14.12 3.53 1.51
CA GLU A 115 12.93 4.33 1.83
C GLU A 115 11.86 3.52 2.57
N TYR A 116 11.67 2.26 2.21
CA TYR A 116 10.78 1.36 2.94
C TYR A 116 11.21 1.21 4.39
N TYR A 117 12.46 0.84 4.64
CA TYR A 117 12.95 0.65 6.01
C TYR A 117 12.92 1.94 6.83
N LYS A 118 13.17 3.06 6.20
CA LYS A 118 13.14 4.38 6.85
C LYS A 118 11.73 4.84 7.20
N LYS A 119 10.77 4.65 6.31
CA LYS A 119 9.45 5.29 6.41
C LYS A 119 8.31 4.32 6.70
N THR A 120 8.35 3.11 6.11
CA THR A 120 7.21 2.19 6.12
C THR A 120 7.38 1.06 7.14
N ALA A 121 8.56 0.50 7.29
CA ALA A 121 8.81 -0.55 8.27
C ALA A 121 8.43 -0.17 9.72
N PRO A 122 8.55 1.09 10.18
CA PRO A 122 8.07 1.50 11.50
C PRO A 122 6.58 1.28 11.75
N LEU A 123 5.76 1.19 10.69
CA LEU A 123 4.33 0.90 10.81
C LEU A 123 4.05 -0.50 11.38
N VAL A 124 4.96 -1.45 11.18
CA VAL A 124 4.85 -2.79 11.76
C VAL A 124 4.77 -2.69 13.29
N GLY A 125 5.72 -1.99 13.91
CA GLY A 125 5.72 -1.74 15.35
C GLY A 125 4.50 -0.92 15.82
N TYR A 126 4.10 0.08 15.05
CA TYR A 126 2.95 0.91 15.34
C TYR A 126 1.65 0.09 15.42
N TYR A 127 1.35 -0.73 14.43
CA TYR A 127 0.14 -1.56 14.41
C TYR A 127 0.25 -2.78 15.33
N TYR A 128 1.45 -3.30 15.54
CA TYR A 128 1.69 -4.35 16.56
C TYR A 128 1.34 -3.86 17.96
N ALA A 129 1.82 -2.67 18.35
CA ALA A 129 1.51 -2.08 19.65
C ALA A 129 0.00 -1.84 19.85
N LYS A 130 -0.72 -1.55 18.77
CA LYS A 130 -2.20 -1.42 18.75
C LYS A 130 -2.94 -2.76 18.73
N LYS A 131 -2.23 -3.90 18.69
CA LYS A 131 -2.81 -5.26 18.59
C LYS A 131 -3.68 -5.49 17.34
N MET A 132 -3.35 -4.81 16.26
CA MET A 132 -4.10 -4.85 14.99
C MET A 132 -3.37 -5.62 13.90
N LEU A 133 -2.06 -5.92 14.09
CA LEU A 133 -1.20 -6.52 13.09
C LEU A 133 -1.34 -8.04 13.06
N THR A 134 -1.53 -8.58 11.87
CA THR A 134 -1.36 -10.01 11.56
C THR A 134 -0.27 -10.15 10.50
N GLN A 135 0.77 -10.91 10.82
CA GLN A 135 1.86 -11.20 9.90
C GLN A 135 1.60 -12.52 9.17
N LEU A 136 1.74 -12.52 7.86
CA LEU A 136 1.59 -13.68 6.99
C LEU A 136 2.87 -13.88 6.19
N ASP A 137 3.18 -15.14 5.88
CA ASP A 137 4.30 -15.48 5.01
C ASP A 137 4.00 -15.08 3.55
N GLY A 138 4.56 -13.96 3.12
CA GLY A 138 4.47 -13.47 1.74
C GLY A 138 5.36 -14.25 0.75
N MET A 139 6.15 -15.23 1.24
CA MET A 139 6.96 -16.11 0.42
C MET A 139 6.23 -17.39 0.00
N ALA A 140 5.12 -17.73 0.66
CA ALA A 140 4.27 -18.86 0.33
C ALA A 140 3.68 -18.74 -1.09
N SER A 141 3.04 -19.79 -1.58
CA SER A 141 2.35 -19.77 -2.87
C SER A 141 1.22 -18.73 -2.88
N MET A 142 0.85 -18.23 -4.06
CA MET A 142 -0.27 -17.26 -4.18
C MET A 142 -1.58 -17.82 -3.62
N ASP A 143 -1.82 -19.13 -3.80
CA ASP A 143 -3.01 -19.79 -3.31
C ASP A 143 -3.02 -19.87 -1.77
N ASP A 144 -1.88 -20.21 -1.16
CA ASP A 144 -1.73 -20.26 0.29
C ASP A 144 -1.86 -18.85 0.93
N VAL A 145 -1.24 -17.84 0.33
CA VAL A 145 -1.39 -16.45 0.77
C VAL A 145 -2.85 -16.03 0.70
N THR A 146 -3.52 -16.32 -0.41
CA THR A 146 -4.94 -16.00 -0.60
C THR A 146 -5.82 -16.69 0.45
N ALA A 147 -5.62 -18.00 0.69
CA ALA A 147 -6.36 -18.75 1.69
C ALA A 147 -6.14 -18.21 3.10
N THR A 148 -4.90 -17.82 3.42
CA THR A 148 -4.56 -17.29 4.74
C THR A 148 -5.17 -15.90 4.96
N ILE A 149 -5.13 -15.02 3.95
CA ILE A 149 -5.83 -13.72 3.99
C ILE A 149 -7.33 -13.95 4.20
N GLY A 150 -7.96 -14.87 3.46
CA GLY A 150 -9.35 -15.22 3.64
C GLY A 150 -9.68 -15.67 5.06
N THR A 151 -8.78 -16.44 5.69
CA THR A 151 -8.91 -16.86 7.08
C THR A 151 -8.85 -15.69 8.07
N VAL A 152 -8.00 -14.70 7.81
CA VAL A 152 -7.93 -13.47 8.65
C VAL A 152 -9.23 -12.68 8.50
N LEU A 153 -9.67 -12.43 7.26
CA LEU A 153 -10.87 -11.65 6.98
C LEU A 153 -12.14 -12.27 7.53
N SER A 154 -12.25 -13.63 7.53
CA SER A 154 -13.41 -14.33 8.08
C SER A 154 -13.60 -14.17 9.60
N LYS A 155 -12.57 -13.71 10.32
CA LYS A 155 -12.60 -13.43 11.76
C LYS A 155 -13.03 -12.01 12.10
N ILE A 156 -13.10 -11.13 11.10
CA ILE A 156 -13.58 -9.75 11.26
C ILE A 156 -15.10 -9.81 11.42
N LYS A 157 -15.59 -9.20 12.49
CA LYS A 157 -17.02 -9.15 12.82
C LYS A 157 -17.58 -7.76 12.55
#